data_2a0f777087e2b7306d93169534c25b33
#
_entry.id   2a0f777087e2b7306d93169534c25b33
#
_cell.length_a   1.000
_cell.length_b   1.000
_cell.length_c   1.000
_cell.angle_alpha   90.00
_cell.angle_beta   90.00
_cell.angle_gamma   90.00
#
_symmetry.space_group_name_H-M   'P 1'
#
loop_
_entity.id
_entity.type
_entity.pdbx_description
1 polymer ?
#
loop_
_entity_poly.entity_id
_entity_poly.type
_entity_poly.pdbx_seq_one_letter_code
_entity_poly.pdbx_strand_id
1 'polypeptide(L)'
;MSDTPEVQEYMPEEQALRDALRTVIDPELGMSIVELGLVRQINMQPDFTEIKMIMTTPFCQYGPAILEQARRAAEAHLHTPVKITLGMEMWEPSMMEGGPPAEWGLF
;
A
#
# COMPACT_ATOMS: atom_id res chain seq x y z
N MET A 1 -28.63 1.82 0.66
CA MET A 1 -27.75 1.77 0.82
C MET A 1 -27.07 1.74 -0.17
N SER A 2 -26.55 1.98 -0.68
CA SER A 2 -26.03 1.90 -1.55
C SER A 2 -24.97 1.70 -1.73
N ASP A 3 -24.44 1.51 -2.01
CA ASP A 3 -23.43 1.09 -2.06
C ASP A 3 -22.84 0.93 -3.19
N THR A 4 -21.99 1.53 -3.53
CA THR A 4 -21.20 1.34 -4.59
C THR A 4 -20.21 0.35 -4.25
N PRO A 5 -20.21 -0.77 -4.85
CA PRO A 5 -19.30 -1.84 -4.49
C PRO A 5 -17.84 -1.54 -4.70
N GLU A 6 -17.53 -0.60 -5.56
CA GLU A 6 -16.13 -0.29 -5.78
C GLU A 6 -15.54 0.66 -4.75
N VAL A 7 -16.35 1.16 -3.85
CA VAL A 7 -15.85 2.04 -2.80
C VAL A 7 -15.44 1.18 -1.63
N GLN A 8 -14.17 1.21 -1.26
CA GLN A 8 -13.70 0.53 -0.08
C GLN A 8 -13.71 1.48 1.08
N GLU A 9 -14.37 1.06 2.15
CA GLU A 9 -14.44 1.87 3.35
C GLU A 9 -13.54 1.28 4.40
N TYR A 10 -12.60 2.07 4.87
CA TYR A 10 -11.70 1.65 5.93
C TYR A 10 -12.08 2.39 7.20
N MET A 11 -11.72 1.82 8.34
CA MET A 11 -11.82 2.56 9.59
C MET A 11 -11.03 3.83 9.46
N PRO A 12 -11.46 4.91 10.14
CA PRO A 12 -10.74 6.19 10.01
C PRO A 12 -9.26 6.09 10.32
N GLU A 13 -8.88 5.28 11.30
CA GLU A 13 -7.46 5.11 11.64
C GLU A 13 -6.70 4.44 10.51
N GLU A 14 -7.31 3.45 9.88
CA GLU A 14 -6.65 2.78 8.77
C GLU A 14 -6.55 3.69 7.57
N GLN A 15 -7.59 4.45 7.28
CA GLN A 15 -7.56 5.38 6.15
C GLN A 15 -6.48 6.44 6.36
N ALA A 16 -6.37 6.97 7.58
CA ALA A 16 -5.34 7.96 7.86
C ALA A 16 -3.95 7.39 7.68
N LEU A 17 -3.75 6.13 8.08
CA LEU A 17 -2.47 5.47 7.88
C LEU A 17 -2.17 5.28 6.40
N ARG A 18 -3.16 4.85 5.63
CA ARG A 18 -2.97 4.70 4.19
C ARG A 18 -2.61 6.03 3.55
N ASP A 19 -3.25 7.11 3.98
CA ASP A 19 -2.93 8.42 3.45
C ASP A 19 -1.51 8.83 3.81
N ALA A 20 -1.05 8.49 5.00
CA ALA A 20 0.33 8.78 5.39
C ALA A 20 1.32 8.01 4.53
N LEU A 21 0.95 6.82 4.07
CA LEU A 21 1.82 6.00 3.24
C LEU A 21 1.89 6.50 1.80
N ARG A 22 1.07 7.47 1.41
CA ARG A 22 1.12 8.03 0.06
C ARG A 22 2.40 8.81 -0.21
N THR A 23 3.17 9.11 0.82
CA THR A 23 4.46 9.75 0.63
C THR A 23 5.55 8.80 0.17
N VAL A 24 5.29 7.49 0.22
CA VAL A 24 6.26 6.49 -0.20
C VAL A 24 6.03 6.20 -1.68
N ILE A 25 7.01 6.53 -2.49
CA ILE A 25 6.89 6.48 -3.95
C ILE A 25 7.78 5.37 -4.50
N ASP A 26 7.21 4.56 -5.41
CA ASP A 26 7.98 3.57 -6.14
C ASP A 26 8.77 4.32 -7.21
N PRO A 27 10.11 4.32 -7.13
CA PRO A 27 10.90 5.13 -8.06
C PRO A 27 10.83 4.65 -9.51
N GLU A 28 10.47 3.41 -9.74
CA GLU A 28 10.38 2.90 -11.10
C GLU A 28 9.13 3.36 -11.81
N LEU A 29 8.05 3.53 -11.06
CA LEU A 29 6.77 3.90 -11.64
C LEU A 29 6.35 5.33 -11.34
N GLY A 30 7.00 5.97 -10.37
CA GLY A 30 6.67 7.34 -9.99
C GLY A 30 5.33 7.48 -9.31
N MET A 31 4.80 6.40 -8.76
CA MET A 31 3.50 6.40 -8.10
C MET A 31 3.65 5.91 -6.67
N SER A 32 2.74 6.32 -5.81
CA SER A 32 2.82 5.90 -4.41
C SER A 32 2.46 4.42 -4.27
N ILE A 33 2.96 3.83 -3.19
CA ILE A 33 2.66 2.42 -2.92
C ILE A 33 1.16 2.21 -2.70
N VAL A 34 0.46 3.23 -2.23
CA VAL A 34 -1.00 3.13 -2.04
C VAL A 34 -1.71 3.15 -3.38
N GLU A 35 -1.31 4.06 -4.27
CA GLU A 35 -1.91 4.13 -5.60
C GLU A 35 -1.69 2.85 -6.38
N LEU A 36 -0.53 2.23 -6.21
CA LEU A 36 -0.21 1.00 -6.93
C LEU A 36 -0.92 -0.22 -6.36
N GLY A 37 -1.51 -0.09 -5.17
CA GLY A 37 -2.17 -1.23 -4.55
C GLY A 37 -1.20 -2.18 -3.88
N LEU A 38 -0.04 -1.69 -3.48
CA LEU A 38 0.97 -2.54 -2.84
C LEU A 38 0.69 -2.77 -1.36
N VAL A 39 -0.11 -1.91 -0.73
CA VAL A 39 -0.52 -2.09 0.66
C VAL A 39 -1.77 -2.94 0.66
N ARG A 40 -1.61 -4.24 0.94
CA ARG A 40 -2.70 -5.19 0.78
C ARG A 40 -3.57 -5.32 2.02
N GLN A 41 -2.97 -5.24 3.20
CA GLN A 41 -3.72 -5.45 4.42
C GLN A 41 -3.04 -4.70 5.56
N ILE A 42 -3.83 -4.09 6.41
CA ILE A 42 -3.33 -3.41 7.60
C ILE A 42 -4.05 -4.01 8.79
N ASN A 43 -3.27 -4.49 9.75
CA ASN A 43 -3.80 -5.08 10.97
C ASN A 43 -3.29 -4.26 12.14
N MET A 44 -4.14 -3.39 12.68
CA MET A 44 -3.75 -2.48 13.75
C MET A 44 -4.05 -3.12 15.09
N GLN A 45 -3.00 -3.36 15.87
CA GLN A 45 -3.10 -3.94 17.20
C GLN A 45 -2.71 -2.90 18.24
N PRO A 46 -3.12 -3.07 19.50
CA PRO A 46 -2.75 -2.08 20.51
C PRO A 46 -1.25 -1.92 20.70
N ASP A 47 -0.49 -3.02 20.54
CA ASP A 47 0.94 -2.99 20.78
C ASP A 47 1.76 -2.69 19.54
N PHE A 48 1.23 -2.99 18.37
CA PHE A 48 1.96 -2.82 17.13
C PHE A 48 0.97 -2.86 15.96
N THR A 49 1.45 -2.51 14.78
CA THR A 49 0.65 -2.60 13.56
C THR A 49 1.41 -3.42 12.54
N GLU A 50 0.71 -4.34 11.89
CA GLU A 50 1.29 -5.13 10.82
C GLU A 50 0.72 -4.67 9.50
N ILE A 51 1.60 -4.41 8.53
CA ILE A 51 1.21 -4.01 7.19
C ILE A 51 1.70 -5.06 6.23
N LYS A 52 0.77 -5.68 5.50
CA LYS A 52 1.14 -6.66 4.48
C LYS A 52 1.25 -5.93 3.15
N MET A 53 2.39 -6.08 2.50
CA MET A 53 2.68 -5.43 1.24
C MET A 53 3.14 -6.44 0.22
N ILE A 54 2.99 -6.07 -1.05
CA ILE A 54 3.60 -6.82 -2.15
C ILE A 54 4.37 -5.83 -3.02
N MET A 55 5.19 -6.36 -3.90
CA MET A 55 5.95 -5.55 -4.86
C MET A 55 5.35 -5.73 -6.24
N THR A 56 5.60 -4.77 -7.13
CA THR A 56 5.12 -4.86 -8.50
C THR A 56 5.82 -5.98 -9.26
N THR A 57 7.02 -6.35 -8.82
CA THR A 57 7.77 -7.45 -9.41
C THR A 57 8.61 -8.09 -8.30
N PRO A 58 8.78 -9.42 -8.33
CA PRO A 58 9.64 -10.07 -7.34
C PRO A 58 11.10 -9.69 -7.45
N PHE A 59 11.50 -9.06 -8.56
CA PHE A 59 12.89 -8.70 -8.76
C PHE A 59 13.12 -7.21 -8.59
N CYS A 60 12.25 -6.52 -7.85
CA CYS A 60 12.39 -5.09 -7.65
C CYS A 60 13.63 -4.80 -6.78
N GLN A 61 14.62 -4.16 -7.37
CA GLN A 61 15.85 -3.88 -6.63
C GLN A 61 15.64 -2.77 -5.59
N TYR A 62 14.56 -2.03 -5.69
CA TYR A 62 14.24 -1.00 -4.71
C TYR A 62 13.31 -1.52 -3.61
N GLY A 63 12.97 -2.81 -3.66
CA GLY A 63 12.03 -3.37 -2.70
C GLY A 63 12.39 -3.14 -1.25
N PRO A 64 13.62 -3.48 -0.82
CA PRO A 64 13.96 -3.26 0.58
C PRO A 64 13.88 -1.80 1.00
N ALA A 65 14.26 -0.88 0.12
CA ALA A 65 14.18 0.54 0.44
C ALA A 65 12.73 0.99 0.56
N ILE A 66 11.87 0.51 -0.33
CA ILE A 66 10.46 0.86 -0.29
C ILE A 66 9.83 0.34 1.00
N LEU A 67 10.14 -0.89 1.37
CA LEU A 67 9.58 -1.47 2.60
C LEU A 67 10.03 -0.69 3.83
N GLU A 68 11.29 -0.28 3.86
CA GLU A 68 11.79 0.47 5.00
C GLU A 68 11.17 1.86 5.05
N GLN A 69 10.99 2.51 3.90
CA GLN A 69 10.33 3.81 3.88
C GLN A 69 8.88 3.69 4.34
N ALA A 70 8.20 2.62 3.94
CA ALA A 70 6.83 2.41 4.38
C ALA A 70 6.77 2.21 5.88
N ARG A 71 7.69 1.42 6.43
CA ARG A 71 7.72 1.20 7.86
C ARG A 71 7.95 2.50 8.62
N ARG A 72 8.90 3.30 8.15
CA ARG A 72 9.20 4.57 8.81
C ARG A 72 8.05 5.55 8.74
N ALA A 73 7.40 5.63 7.59
CA ALA A 73 6.27 6.53 7.44
C ALA A 73 5.13 6.12 8.36
N ALA A 74 4.88 4.81 8.47
CA ALA A 74 3.82 4.32 9.32
C ALA A 74 4.14 4.58 10.79
N GLU A 75 5.38 4.32 11.21
CA GLU A 75 5.76 4.55 12.60
C GLU A 75 5.72 6.02 12.96
N ALA A 76 6.10 6.89 12.04
CA ALA A 76 6.03 8.32 12.29
C ALA A 76 4.59 8.78 12.46
N HIS A 77 3.68 8.17 11.75
CA HIS A 77 2.26 8.51 11.86
C HIS A 77 1.62 7.94 13.12
N LEU A 78 1.95 6.69 13.45
CA LEU A 78 1.28 5.98 14.54
C LEU A 78 1.98 6.13 15.87
N HIS A 79 3.28 6.38 15.86
CA HIS A 79 4.12 6.45 17.08
C HIS A 79 4.15 5.12 17.83
N THR A 80 3.93 4.01 17.10
CA THR A 80 4.00 2.66 17.66
C THR A 80 4.79 1.80 16.68
N PRO A 81 5.30 0.65 17.15
CA PRO A 81 6.07 -0.23 16.28
C PRO A 81 5.25 -0.73 15.10
N VAL A 82 5.87 -0.81 13.94
CA VAL A 82 5.23 -1.28 12.72
C VAL A 82 6.07 -2.41 12.15
N LYS A 83 5.37 -3.49 11.77
CA LYS A 83 5.98 -4.64 11.13
C LYS A 83 5.47 -4.72 9.70
N ILE A 84 6.39 -4.80 8.75
CA ILE A 84 6.02 -4.98 7.35
C ILE A 84 6.26 -6.44 6.98
N THR A 85 5.23 -7.08 6.44
CA THR A 85 5.35 -8.45 5.95
C THR A 85 5.06 -8.48 4.47
N LEU A 86 5.73 -9.39 3.75
CA LEU A 86 5.50 -9.53 2.33
C LEU A 86 4.43 -10.56 2.08
N GLY A 87 3.44 -10.20 1.26
CA GLY A 87 2.41 -11.14 0.85
C GLY A 87 2.90 -12.03 -0.27
N MET A 88 2.12 -13.06 -0.54
CA MET A 88 2.43 -14.03 -1.58
C MET A 88 1.75 -13.72 -2.89
N GLU A 89 0.90 -12.70 -2.92
CA GLU A 89 0.15 -12.36 -4.11
C GLU A 89 1.07 -11.80 -5.18
N MET A 90 0.72 -12.05 -6.43
CA MET A 90 1.41 -11.41 -7.55
C MET A 90 0.66 -10.15 -7.90
N TRP A 91 1.40 -9.05 -8.06
CA TRP A 91 0.79 -7.78 -8.36
C TRP A 91 0.17 -7.77 -9.75
N GLU A 92 -1.01 -7.16 -9.86
CA GLU A 92 -1.69 -6.95 -11.14
C GLU A 92 -2.15 -5.51 -11.20
N PRO A 93 -2.23 -4.93 -12.41
CA PRO A 93 -2.70 -3.55 -12.52
C PRO A 93 -4.11 -3.32 -11.98
N SER A 94 -4.94 -4.36 -11.93
CA SER A 94 -6.28 -4.23 -11.38
C SER A 94 -6.27 -3.94 -9.88
N MET A 95 -5.13 -4.12 -9.22
CA MET A 95 -5.00 -3.82 -7.79
C MET A 95 -4.79 -2.33 -7.53
N MET A 96 -4.51 -1.54 -8.55
CA MET A 96 -4.28 -0.11 -8.38
C MET A 96 -5.57 0.59 -7.98
N GLU A 97 -5.41 1.69 -7.23
CA GLU A 97 -6.55 2.54 -6.93
C GLU A 97 -7.16 3.04 -8.22
N GLY A 98 -8.45 2.84 -8.40
CA GLY A 98 -9.12 3.29 -9.60
C GLY A 98 -8.78 2.50 -10.85
N GLY A 99 -8.03 1.41 -10.71
CA GLY A 99 -7.62 0.61 -11.85
C GLY A 99 -6.43 1.18 -12.57
N PRO A 100 -5.93 0.47 -13.59
CA PRO A 100 -4.74 0.93 -14.31
C PRO A 100 -5.02 2.17 -15.15
N PRO A 101 -3.99 3.02 -15.36
CA PRO A 101 -4.17 4.19 -16.21
C PRO A 101 -4.49 3.77 -17.66
N ALA A 102 -5.32 4.58 -18.32
CA ALA A 102 -5.69 4.28 -19.69
C ALA A 102 -4.49 4.30 -20.62
N GLU A 103 -3.52 5.16 -20.32
CA GLU A 103 -2.35 5.28 -21.19
C GLU A 103 -1.45 4.05 -21.15
N TRP A 104 -1.69 3.12 -20.24
CA TRP A 104 -0.90 1.89 -20.22
C TRP A 104 -1.31 0.93 -21.31
N GLY A 105 -2.44 1.18 -21.99
CA GLY A 105 -2.83 0.40 -23.14
C GLY A 105 -3.15 -1.04 -22.84
N LEU A 106 -3.71 -1.31 -21.69
CA LEU A 106 -4.01 -2.68 -21.26
C LEU A 106 -5.37 -3.16 -21.70
N PHE A 107 -6.07 -2.37 -22.47
CA PHE A 107 -7.40 -2.76 -22.95
C PHE A 107 -7.67 -2.25 -24.31
#